data_02ce393cceedc8f2610cd7b2c02a379f
#
_entry.id   02ce393cceedc8f2610cd7b2c02a379f
#
_cell.length_a   1.000
_cell.length_b   1.000
_cell.length_c   1.000
_cell.angle_alpha   90.00
_cell.angle_beta   90.00
_cell.angle_gamma   90.00
#
_symmetry.space_group_name_H-M   'P 1'
#
loop_
_entity.id
_entity.type
_entity.pdbx_description
1 polymer ?
#
loop_
_entity_poly.entity_id
_entity_poly.type
_entity_poly.pdbx_seq_one_letter_code
_entity_poly.pdbx_strand_id
1 'polypeptide(L)'
;YILLLGSVGCFSACTSWLDEDPVYSQNNAVVFSSRSNAELALLGCYGYMTTTGAYGQMWQELPIIASGFAFGQRTASTAISLEAVPSDDLIPIAWNGMYKVVTEVSAFLESLDKSSLSDTDKVQMGGEAKFLRGLAYYNLVSLFGDVPLKTAASSSDGISVPRSPQAEVLALVVQDMKDAMAIDSKI
;
A
#
# COMPACT_ATOMS: atom_id res chain seq x y z
N TYR A 1 -42.89 -39.20 -39.28
CA TYR A 1 -41.50 -38.79 -39.51
C TYR A 1 -41.46 -37.42 -40.23
N ILE A 2 -41.87 -36.36 -39.63
CA ILE A 2 -41.56 -34.97 -40.04
C ILE A 2 -41.98 -34.14 -38.87
N LEU A 3 -41.03 -33.66 -38.00
CA LEU A 3 -41.19 -32.54 -37.09
C LEU A 3 -40.05 -32.54 -36.06
N LEU A 4 -38.82 -32.38 -36.53
CA LEU A 4 -37.67 -32.14 -35.63
C LEU A 4 -36.57 -31.37 -36.39
N LEU A 5 -36.93 -30.24 -36.96
CA LEU A 5 -35.99 -29.32 -37.60
C LEU A 5 -36.52 -27.89 -37.41
N GLY A 6 -36.26 -27.29 -36.27
CA GLY A 6 -36.68 -25.93 -36.07
C GLY A 6 -36.40 -25.30 -34.71
N SER A 7 -35.15 -25.38 -34.21
CA SER A 7 -34.74 -24.51 -33.09
C SER A 7 -33.20 -24.42 -32.93
N VAL A 8 -32.52 -24.09 -34.05
CA VAL A 8 -31.16 -23.59 -33.97
C VAL A 8 -31.21 -22.16 -34.50
N GLY A 9 -31.68 -21.24 -33.68
CA GLY A 9 -31.79 -19.85 -34.02
C GLY A 9 -31.59 -18.97 -32.83
N CYS A 10 -30.50 -18.14 -32.85
CA CYS A 10 -30.29 -16.94 -32.06
C CYS A 10 -29.85 -17.09 -30.60
N PHE A 11 -28.65 -17.57 -30.39
CA PHE A 11 -27.82 -17.13 -29.26
C PHE A 11 -26.71 -16.17 -29.73
N SER A 12 -27.06 -15.13 -30.47
CA SER A 12 -26.21 -13.95 -30.53
C SER A 12 -26.55 -13.07 -29.33
N ALA A 13 -26.01 -13.46 -28.17
CA ALA A 13 -26.00 -12.58 -26.99
C ALA A 13 -25.12 -11.38 -27.35
N CYS A 14 -25.73 -10.19 -27.46
CA CYS A 14 -25.02 -8.94 -27.58
C CYS A 14 -24.20 -8.74 -26.28
N THR A 15 -22.93 -9.09 -26.30
CA THR A 15 -22.00 -8.89 -25.19
C THR A 15 -21.75 -7.40 -24.90
N SER A 16 -21.89 -6.54 -25.92
CA SER A 16 -21.66 -5.09 -25.76
C SER A 16 -22.72 -4.33 -24.94
N TRP A 17 -23.87 -4.92 -24.65
CA TRP A 17 -24.89 -4.31 -23.79
C TRP A 17 -24.61 -4.51 -22.29
N LEU A 18 -23.70 -5.40 -21.94
CA LEU A 18 -23.27 -5.66 -20.57
C LEU A 18 -21.94 -4.98 -20.24
N ASP A 19 -21.28 -4.37 -21.21
CA ASP A 19 -20.10 -3.52 -20.99
C ASP A 19 -20.57 -2.11 -20.61
N GLU A 20 -21.06 -1.98 -19.38
CA GLU A 20 -21.17 -0.66 -18.75
C GLU A 20 -19.79 -0.22 -18.33
N ASP A 21 -19.30 0.87 -18.92
CA ASP A 21 -18.18 1.60 -18.34
C ASP A 21 -18.52 1.95 -16.89
N PRO A 22 -17.78 1.45 -15.91
CA PRO A 22 -18.13 1.69 -14.51
C PRO A 22 -18.04 3.19 -14.22
N VAL A 23 -19.20 3.84 -14.10
CA VAL A 23 -19.36 5.29 -13.87
C VAL A 23 -18.61 5.76 -12.62
N TYR A 24 -18.20 4.85 -11.75
CA TYR A 24 -17.49 5.12 -10.48
C TYR A 24 -16.13 4.43 -10.32
N SER A 25 -15.66 3.58 -11.24
CA SER A 25 -14.29 3.11 -11.18
C SER A 25 -13.40 4.17 -11.83
N GLN A 26 -12.73 4.95 -11.01
CA GLN A 26 -11.68 5.81 -11.49
C GLN A 26 -10.56 4.91 -12.02
N ASN A 27 -10.50 4.73 -13.32
CA ASN A 27 -9.38 4.09 -14.00
C ASN A 27 -8.11 4.90 -13.67
N ASN A 28 -7.00 4.23 -13.37
CA ASN A 28 -5.71 4.87 -13.12
C ASN A 28 -5.37 5.93 -14.18
N ALA A 29 -5.77 5.73 -15.43
CA ALA A 29 -5.61 6.70 -16.50
C ALA A 29 -6.32 8.04 -16.23
N VAL A 30 -7.49 8.01 -15.61
CA VAL A 30 -8.27 9.22 -15.24
C VAL A 30 -7.64 9.89 -14.02
N VAL A 31 -7.25 9.11 -13.00
CA VAL A 31 -6.62 9.63 -11.76
C VAL A 31 -5.32 10.37 -12.10
N PHE A 32 -4.49 9.81 -12.96
CA PHE A 32 -3.20 10.39 -13.33
C PHE A 32 -3.23 11.24 -14.61
N SER A 33 -4.44 11.67 -15.07
CA SER A 33 -4.59 12.57 -16.22
C SER A 33 -4.32 14.03 -15.89
N SER A 34 -4.36 14.42 -14.63
CA SER A 34 -4.10 15.78 -14.17
C SER A 34 -3.36 15.80 -12.84
N ARG A 35 -2.58 16.85 -12.62
CA ARG A 35 -1.86 17.08 -11.35
C ARG A 35 -2.82 17.03 -10.16
N SER A 36 -3.95 17.73 -10.22
CA SER A 36 -4.91 17.81 -9.11
C SER A 36 -5.45 16.42 -8.72
N ASN A 37 -5.77 15.57 -9.68
CA ASN A 37 -6.25 14.23 -9.40
C ASN A 37 -5.15 13.35 -8.81
N ALA A 38 -3.91 13.46 -9.30
CA ALA A 38 -2.77 12.74 -8.74
C ALA A 38 -2.44 13.19 -7.30
N GLU A 39 -2.57 14.48 -7.00
CA GLU A 39 -2.45 15.02 -5.64
C GLU A 39 -3.49 14.43 -4.69
N LEU A 40 -4.74 14.25 -5.13
CA LEU A 40 -5.77 13.57 -4.35
C LEU A 40 -5.42 12.09 -4.09
N ALA A 41 -4.85 11.41 -5.09
CA ALA A 41 -4.39 10.04 -4.91
C ALA A 41 -3.21 9.96 -3.92
N LEU A 42 -2.27 10.91 -3.98
CA LEU A 42 -1.18 11.02 -3.01
C LEU A 42 -1.72 11.29 -1.60
N LEU A 43 -2.71 12.16 -1.47
CA LEU A 43 -3.38 12.40 -0.17
C LEU A 43 -4.02 11.11 0.36
N GLY A 44 -4.54 10.25 -0.52
CA GLY A 44 -4.99 8.90 -0.16
C GLY A 44 -3.87 8.04 0.46
N CYS A 45 -2.64 8.12 -0.08
CA CYS A 45 -1.47 7.45 0.50
C CYS A 45 -1.17 7.95 1.91
N TYR A 46 -1.24 9.25 2.16
CA TYR A 46 -1.14 9.82 3.53
C TYR A 46 -2.26 9.31 4.43
N GLY A 47 -3.47 9.15 3.90
CA GLY A 47 -4.62 8.61 4.63
C GLY A 47 -4.36 7.21 5.19
N TYR A 48 -3.63 6.35 4.48
CA TYR A 48 -3.27 5.03 5.01
C TYR A 48 -2.33 5.10 6.21
N MET A 49 -1.49 6.14 6.32
CA MET A 49 -0.64 6.35 7.50
C MET A 49 -1.45 6.66 8.76
N THR A 50 -2.67 7.17 8.64
CA THR A 50 -3.53 7.52 9.79
C THR A 50 -4.47 6.38 10.22
N THR A 51 -4.39 5.23 9.57
CA THR A 51 -5.22 4.07 9.93
C THR A 51 -4.80 3.44 11.27
N THR A 52 -5.70 2.68 11.89
CA THR A 52 -5.46 1.98 13.16
C THR A 52 -4.20 1.11 13.12
N GLY A 53 -3.95 0.41 12.02
CA GLY A 53 -2.76 -0.45 11.87
C GLY A 53 -1.47 0.31 11.61
N ALA A 54 -1.54 1.62 11.40
CA ALA A 54 -0.39 2.50 11.24
C ALA A 54 -0.30 3.51 12.39
N TYR A 55 -0.03 4.78 12.12
CA TYR A 55 0.14 5.81 13.14
C TYR A 55 -1.18 6.24 13.82
N GLY A 56 -2.34 5.81 13.32
CA GLY A 56 -3.60 6.06 14.00
C GLY A 56 -3.69 5.39 15.38
N GLN A 57 -3.00 4.27 15.61
CA GLN A 57 -2.97 3.61 16.90
C GLN A 57 -1.76 2.69 17.11
N MET A 58 -1.61 1.61 16.35
CA MET A 58 -0.73 0.47 16.69
C MET A 58 0.75 0.85 16.78
N TRP A 59 1.25 1.73 15.92
CA TRP A 59 2.65 2.15 15.93
C TRP A 59 2.99 3.08 17.08
N GLN A 60 2.01 3.64 17.74
CA GLN A 60 2.20 4.40 18.99
C GLN A 60 2.05 3.48 20.19
N GLU A 61 1.05 2.61 20.20
CA GLU A 61 0.74 1.77 21.37
C GLU A 61 1.76 0.65 21.58
N LEU A 62 2.15 -0.09 20.51
CA LEU A 62 3.02 -1.25 20.67
C LEU A 62 4.37 -0.94 21.33
N PRO A 63 5.13 0.09 20.91
CA PRO A 63 6.38 0.43 21.58
C PRO A 63 6.17 0.92 23.03
N ILE A 64 5.10 1.66 23.28
CA ILE A 64 4.79 2.19 24.61
C ILE A 64 4.44 1.04 25.55
N ILE A 65 3.62 0.09 25.12
CA ILE A 65 3.25 -1.09 25.87
C ILE A 65 4.47 -1.98 26.13
N ALA A 66 5.25 -2.27 25.07
CA ALA A 66 6.46 -3.09 25.16
C ALA A 66 7.54 -2.48 26.06
N SER A 67 7.62 -1.15 26.17
CA SER A 67 8.56 -0.47 27.07
C SER A 67 8.12 -0.48 28.56
N GLY A 68 6.89 -0.93 28.87
CA GLY A 68 6.31 -0.88 30.21
C GLY A 68 5.90 0.53 30.66
N PHE A 69 5.94 1.53 29.77
CA PHE A 69 5.56 2.91 30.10
C PHE A 69 4.06 3.09 30.30
N ALA A 70 3.24 2.23 29.70
CA ALA A 70 1.79 2.27 29.85
C ALA A 70 1.21 0.86 29.97
N PHE A 71 0.17 0.74 30.79
CA PHE A 71 -0.65 -0.47 30.90
C PHE A 71 -1.97 -0.20 30.15
N GLY A 72 -2.16 -0.89 29.01
CA GLY A 72 -3.42 -0.84 28.30
C GLY A 72 -4.50 -1.67 29.02
N GLN A 73 -5.76 -1.30 28.88
CA GLN A 73 -6.89 -2.13 29.33
C GLN A 73 -7.02 -3.48 28.60
N ARG A 74 -6.26 -3.67 27.53
CA ARG A 74 -6.16 -4.94 26.79
C ARG A 74 -5.14 -5.85 27.46
N THR A 75 -5.51 -6.41 28.58
CA THR A 75 -4.68 -7.28 29.42
C THR A 75 -4.32 -8.63 28.79
N ALA A 76 -4.80 -8.92 27.59
CA ALA A 76 -4.58 -10.20 26.90
C ALA A 76 -3.46 -10.16 25.84
N SER A 77 -2.82 -9.02 25.61
CA SER A 77 -1.74 -8.95 24.60
C SER A 77 -0.44 -9.49 25.18
N THR A 78 0.16 -10.45 24.51
CA THR A 78 1.48 -11.00 24.84
C THR A 78 2.61 -9.97 24.63
N ALA A 79 2.34 -8.86 23.92
CA ALA A 79 3.26 -7.73 23.81
C ALA A 79 3.55 -7.07 25.17
N ILE A 80 2.62 -7.12 26.13
CA ILE A 80 2.78 -6.58 27.48
C ILE A 80 3.79 -7.41 28.30
N SER A 81 3.79 -8.73 28.12
CA SER A 81 4.70 -9.64 28.80
C SER A 81 6.07 -9.76 28.12
N LEU A 82 6.29 -9.07 27.02
CA LEU A 82 7.45 -9.24 26.13
C LEU A 82 7.57 -10.66 25.55
N GLU A 83 6.50 -11.42 25.57
CA GLU A 83 6.37 -12.77 25.02
C GLU A 83 5.57 -12.76 23.71
N ALA A 84 5.74 -11.70 22.91
CA ALA A 84 4.98 -11.51 21.69
C ALA A 84 5.03 -12.74 20.78
N VAL A 85 3.86 -13.26 20.43
CA VAL A 85 3.71 -14.39 19.51
C VAL A 85 3.01 -13.95 18.23
N PRO A 86 3.27 -14.62 17.09
CA PRO A 86 2.66 -14.24 15.82
C PRO A 86 1.13 -14.26 15.79
N SER A 87 0.52 -14.98 16.72
CA SER A 87 -0.95 -15.06 16.90
C SER A 87 -1.53 -13.98 17.80
N ASP A 88 -0.71 -13.04 18.30
CA ASP A 88 -1.20 -11.88 19.06
C ASP A 88 -2.06 -10.98 18.15
N ASP A 89 -3.19 -10.50 18.66
CA ASP A 89 -4.14 -9.71 17.90
C ASP A 89 -3.56 -8.36 17.41
N LEU A 90 -2.62 -7.77 18.14
CA LEU A 90 -2.09 -6.44 17.84
C LEU A 90 -0.98 -6.48 16.78
N ILE A 91 -0.16 -7.52 16.80
CA ILE A 91 1.00 -7.65 15.91
C ILE A 91 0.59 -7.76 14.44
N PRO A 92 -0.36 -8.62 14.04
CA PRO A 92 -0.86 -8.65 12.67
C PRO A 92 -1.51 -7.34 12.22
N ILE A 93 -2.17 -6.60 13.13
CA ILE A 93 -2.78 -5.32 12.79
C ILE A 93 -1.69 -4.31 12.40
N ALA A 94 -0.61 -4.21 13.18
CA ALA A 94 0.51 -3.32 12.88
C ALA A 94 1.25 -3.73 11.59
N TRP A 95 1.52 -5.02 11.43
CA TRP A 95 2.14 -5.57 10.23
C TRP A 95 1.33 -5.24 8.96
N ASN A 96 0.06 -5.60 8.97
CA ASN A 96 -0.83 -5.39 7.82
C ASN A 96 -1.03 -3.90 7.53
N GLY A 97 -1.12 -3.06 8.55
CA GLY A 97 -1.26 -1.61 8.40
C GLY A 97 -0.09 -0.99 7.63
N MET A 98 1.14 -1.30 8.02
CA MET A 98 2.33 -0.78 7.32
C MET A 98 2.49 -1.38 5.92
N TYR A 99 2.22 -2.67 5.74
CA TYR A 99 2.23 -3.25 4.39
C TYR A 99 1.13 -2.72 3.49
N LYS A 100 -0.01 -2.28 4.04
CA LYS A 100 -1.02 -1.57 3.27
C LYS A 100 -0.47 -0.24 2.74
N VAL A 101 0.24 0.53 3.58
CA VAL A 101 0.94 1.75 3.13
C VAL A 101 1.93 1.43 2.02
N VAL A 102 2.81 0.45 2.22
CA VAL A 102 3.80 0.03 1.20
C VAL A 102 3.13 -0.31 -0.13
N THR A 103 2.04 -1.08 -0.10
CA THR A 103 1.33 -1.52 -1.30
C THR A 103 0.70 -0.35 -2.04
N GLU A 104 -0.02 0.51 -1.34
CA GLU A 104 -0.72 1.65 -1.95
C GLU A 104 0.25 2.71 -2.49
N VAL A 105 1.32 2.98 -1.75
CA VAL A 105 2.37 3.89 -2.21
C VAL A 105 3.11 3.32 -3.42
N SER A 106 3.40 2.01 -3.44
CA SER A 106 4.03 1.38 -4.61
C SER A 106 3.13 1.43 -5.84
N ALA A 107 1.81 1.22 -5.66
CA ALA A 107 0.82 1.37 -6.74
C ALA A 107 0.76 2.81 -7.26
N PHE A 108 0.79 3.78 -6.35
CA PHE A 108 0.84 5.19 -6.71
C PHE A 108 2.09 5.51 -7.53
N LEU A 109 3.27 5.11 -7.07
CA LEU A 109 4.55 5.35 -7.77
C LEU A 109 4.57 4.73 -9.17
N GLU A 110 4.09 3.49 -9.31
CA GLU A 110 4.00 2.80 -10.60
C GLU A 110 3.05 3.52 -11.57
N SER A 111 1.90 4.01 -11.07
CA SER A 111 0.93 4.74 -11.88
C SER A 111 1.42 6.14 -12.25
N LEU A 112 2.11 6.81 -11.33
CA LEU A 112 2.73 8.12 -11.54
C LEU A 112 3.81 8.05 -12.64
N ASP A 113 4.66 7.03 -12.60
CA ASP A 113 5.71 6.83 -13.58
C ASP A 113 5.15 6.68 -15.00
N LYS A 114 4.06 5.92 -15.16
CA LYS A 114 3.36 5.69 -16.42
C LYS A 114 2.48 6.87 -16.89
N SER A 115 2.30 7.90 -16.06
CA SER A 115 1.44 9.04 -16.36
C SER A 115 2.04 9.99 -17.40
N SER A 116 1.21 10.85 -17.97
CA SER A 116 1.62 11.96 -18.85
C SER A 116 1.91 13.27 -18.11
N LEU A 117 2.00 13.23 -16.78
CA LEU A 117 2.34 14.40 -15.98
C LEU A 117 3.75 14.91 -16.26
N SER A 118 4.02 16.18 -15.94
CA SER A 118 5.33 16.79 -16.12
C SER A 118 6.39 16.08 -15.24
N ASP A 119 7.65 16.10 -15.69
CA ASP A 119 8.75 15.53 -14.90
C ASP A 119 8.87 16.20 -13.53
N THR A 120 8.60 17.51 -13.44
CA THR A 120 8.57 18.24 -12.18
C THR A 120 7.51 17.69 -11.23
N ASP A 121 6.29 17.47 -11.72
CA ASP A 121 5.21 16.89 -10.91
C ASP A 121 5.54 15.47 -10.46
N LYS A 122 6.12 14.66 -11.37
CA LYS A 122 6.55 13.30 -11.04
C LYS A 122 7.64 13.28 -9.97
N VAL A 123 8.62 14.15 -10.05
CA VAL A 123 9.68 14.26 -9.04
C VAL A 123 9.10 14.68 -7.71
N GLN A 124 8.25 15.70 -7.67
CA GLN A 124 7.66 16.21 -6.45
C GLN A 124 6.79 15.16 -5.76
N MET A 125 5.73 14.68 -6.44
CA MET A 125 4.80 13.71 -5.86
C MET A 125 5.45 12.35 -5.62
N GLY A 126 6.37 11.95 -6.49
CA GLY A 126 7.14 10.71 -6.35
C GLY A 126 8.05 10.74 -5.14
N GLY A 127 8.68 11.87 -4.84
CA GLY A 127 9.51 12.03 -3.67
C GLY A 127 8.70 11.97 -2.36
N GLU A 128 7.53 12.63 -2.31
CA GLU A 128 6.62 12.53 -1.17
C GLU A 128 6.14 11.07 -0.96
N ALA A 129 5.75 10.38 -2.02
CA ALA A 129 5.35 8.99 -1.96
C ALA A 129 6.49 8.08 -1.48
N LYS A 130 7.71 8.28 -1.98
CA LYS A 130 8.91 7.55 -1.51
C LYS A 130 9.18 7.79 -0.03
N PHE A 131 9.02 9.03 0.45
CA PHE A 131 9.11 9.30 1.89
C PHE A 131 8.16 8.41 2.70
N LEU A 132 6.89 8.30 2.30
CA LEU A 132 5.92 7.44 2.99
C LEU A 132 6.32 5.97 2.95
N ARG A 133 6.82 5.47 1.81
CA ARG A 133 7.28 4.08 1.66
C ARG A 133 8.50 3.81 2.53
N GLY A 134 9.49 4.70 2.47
CA GLY A 134 10.69 4.59 3.29
C GLY A 134 10.35 4.60 4.79
N LEU A 135 9.45 5.49 5.23
CA LEU A 135 8.99 5.53 6.62
C LEU A 135 8.27 4.24 7.03
N ALA A 136 7.41 3.68 6.17
CA ALA A 136 6.72 2.43 6.44
C ALA A 136 7.72 1.26 6.57
N TYR A 137 8.70 1.16 5.68
CA TYR A 137 9.74 0.12 5.76
C TYR A 137 10.66 0.30 6.96
N TYR A 138 11.04 1.53 7.30
CA TYR A 138 11.81 1.81 8.51
C TYR A 138 11.11 1.28 9.77
N ASN A 139 9.81 1.54 9.88
CA ASN A 139 9.01 1.01 10.96
C ASN A 139 8.98 -0.53 10.97
N LEU A 140 8.65 -1.14 9.83
CA LEU A 140 8.62 -2.59 9.71
C LEU A 140 9.92 -3.25 10.15
N VAL A 141 11.06 -2.74 9.66
CA VAL A 141 12.38 -3.26 10.02
C VAL A 141 12.68 -3.06 11.50
N SER A 142 12.33 -1.88 12.04
CA SER A 142 12.61 -1.57 13.46
C SER A 142 11.86 -2.49 14.42
N LEU A 143 10.65 -2.94 14.05
CA LEU A 143 9.84 -3.80 14.92
C LEU A 143 10.01 -5.29 14.63
N PHE A 144 10.20 -5.67 13.37
CA PHE A 144 10.15 -7.06 12.92
C PHE A 144 11.48 -7.63 12.41
N GLY A 145 12.53 -6.81 12.31
CA GLY A 145 13.81 -7.22 11.73
C GLY A 145 13.71 -7.46 10.22
N ASP A 146 14.10 -8.64 9.77
CA ASP A 146 13.99 -9.04 8.35
C ASP A 146 12.52 -9.08 7.92
N VAL A 147 12.20 -8.41 6.82
CA VAL A 147 10.82 -8.29 6.30
C VAL A 147 10.77 -8.47 4.78
N PRO A 148 9.66 -8.93 4.20
CA PRO A 148 9.50 -9.01 2.76
C PRO A 148 9.66 -7.64 2.08
N LEU A 149 10.56 -7.53 1.11
CA LEU A 149 10.77 -6.32 0.33
C LEU A 149 9.88 -6.34 -0.91
N LYS A 150 8.89 -5.47 -0.96
CA LYS A 150 7.93 -5.31 -2.06
C LYS A 150 8.00 -3.89 -2.60
N THR A 151 8.42 -3.74 -3.84
CA THR A 151 8.51 -2.42 -4.51
C THR A 151 7.48 -2.25 -5.63
N ALA A 152 6.81 -3.32 -6.03
CA ALA A 152 5.73 -3.32 -6.99
C ALA A 152 4.36 -3.43 -6.31
N ALA A 153 3.35 -2.82 -6.92
CA ALA A 153 1.95 -2.82 -6.42
C ALA A 153 1.34 -4.23 -6.38
N SER A 154 1.64 -5.03 -7.38
CA SER A 154 1.24 -6.43 -7.46
C SER A 154 2.44 -7.26 -7.89
N SER A 155 2.91 -8.15 -7.03
CA SER A 155 3.74 -9.23 -7.52
C SER A 155 2.81 -10.32 -8.06
N SER A 156 2.89 -10.61 -9.36
CA SER A 156 2.28 -11.80 -9.96
C SER A 156 2.89 -13.11 -9.42
N ASP A 157 3.93 -12.99 -8.60
CA ASP A 157 4.78 -14.08 -8.13
C ASP A 157 4.21 -14.84 -6.93
N GLY A 158 2.90 -14.74 -6.72
CA GLY A 158 2.22 -15.53 -5.70
C GLY A 158 2.26 -14.91 -4.30
N ILE A 159 1.67 -15.64 -3.36
CA ILE A 159 1.33 -15.19 -2.01
C ILE A 159 2.58 -15.10 -1.10
N SER A 160 3.72 -15.69 -1.49
CA SER A 160 4.88 -15.83 -0.61
C SER A 160 6.10 -15.11 -1.15
N VAL A 161 6.32 -13.89 -0.67
CA VAL A 161 7.61 -13.19 -0.83
C VAL A 161 8.47 -13.51 0.40
N PRO A 162 9.69 -14.04 0.23
CA PRO A 162 10.56 -14.33 1.37
C PRO A 162 10.97 -13.03 2.07
N ARG A 163 11.43 -13.15 3.32
CA ARG A 163 12.00 -12.01 4.05
C ARG A 163 13.35 -11.63 3.43
N SER A 164 13.54 -10.35 3.20
CA SER A 164 14.84 -9.77 2.83
C SER A 164 15.62 -9.40 4.09
N PRO A 165 16.96 -9.50 4.07
CA PRO A 165 17.80 -9.04 5.16
C PRO A 165 17.52 -7.57 5.50
N GLN A 166 17.55 -7.24 6.79
CA GLN A 166 17.35 -5.88 7.30
C GLN A 166 18.20 -4.83 6.58
N ALA A 167 19.45 -5.16 6.28
CA ALA A 167 20.37 -4.25 5.60
C ALA A 167 19.89 -3.88 4.18
N GLU A 168 19.30 -4.82 3.46
CA GLU A 168 18.75 -4.59 2.11
C GLU A 168 17.51 -3.67 2.18
N VAL A 169 16.63 -3.92 3.13
CA VAL A 169 15.45 -3.08 3.34
C VAL A 169 15.86 -1.66 3.74
N LEU A 170 16.82 -1.52 4.65
CA LEU A 170 17.35 -0.21 5.05
C LEU A 170 18.06 0.52 3.89
N ALA A 171 18.70 -0.20 2.98
CA ALA A 171 19.25 0.42 1.78
C ALA A 171 18.17 1.08 0.91
N LEU A 172 17.02 0.42 0.72
CA LEU A 172 15.86 1.04 0.06
C LEU A 172 15.35 2.26 0.85
N VAL A 173 15.22 2.14 2.17
CA VAL A 173 14.78 3.27 3.02
C VAL A 173 15.68 4.49 2.81
N VAL A 174 17.01 4.29 2.85
CA VAL A 174 17.98 5.39 2.63
C VAL A 174 17.84 5.99 1.23
N GLN A 175 17.62 5.15 0.21
CA GLN A 175 17.42 5.65 -1.15
C GLN A 175 16.12 6.44 -1.29
N ASP A 176 15.02 5.93 -0.76
CA ASP A 176 13.72 6.61 -0.77
C ASP A 176 13.78 7.96 -0.03
N MET A 177 14.49 8.03 1.10
CA MET A 177 14.69 9.28 1.85
C MET A 177 15.56 10.28 1.07
N LYS A 178 16.61 9.82 0.37
CA LYS A 178 17.43 10.68 -0.49
C LYS A 178 16.61 11.25 -1.66
N ASP A 179 15.79 10.42 -2.27
CA ASP A 179 14.92 10.84 -3.37
C ASP A 179 13.88 11.87 -2.90
N ALA A 180 13.34 11.68 -1.69
CA ALA A 180 12.43 12.62 -1.06
C ALA A 180 13.12 13.98 -0.74
N MET A 181 14.36 13.94 -0.30
CA MET A 181 15.15 15.17 -0.03
C MET A 181 15.50 15.94 -1.30
N ALA A 182 15.49 15.31 -2.45
CA ALA A 182 15.77 15.96 -3.74
C ALA A 182 14.61 16.80 -4.27
N ILE A 183 13.44 16.79 -3.59
CA ILE A 183 12.33 17.68 -3.90
C ILE A 183 12.79 19.11 -3.67
N ASP A 184 12.64 19.96 -4.69
CA ASP A 184 12.95 21.39 -4.53
C ASP A 184 11.95 22.02 -3.54
N SER A 185 12.43 22.36 -2.36
CA SER A 185 11.64 22.93 -1.26
C SER A 185 11.23 24.40 -1.50
N LYS A 186 11.30 24.86 -2.72
CA LYS A 186 10.82 26.19 -3.11
C LYS A 186 9.31 26.16 -3.38
N ILE A 187 8.56 25.93 -2.34
CA ILE A 187 7.12 26.23 -2.28
C ILE A 187 6.91 27.36 -1.27
#